data_4f3916f242fb8ef31a06533791f657ea
#
_entry.id   4f3916f242fb8ef31a06533791f657ea
#
_cell.length_a   1.000
_cell.length_b   1.000
_cell.length_c   1.000
_cell.angle_alpha   90.00
_cell.angle_beta   90.00
_cell.angle_gamma   90.00
#
_symmetry.space_group_name_H-M   'P 1'
#
loop_
_entity.id
_entity.type
_entity.pdbx_description
1 polymer ?
#
loop_
_entity_poly.entity_id
_entity_poly.type
_entity_poly.pdbx_seq_one_letter_code
_entity_poly.pdbx_strand_id
1 'polypeptide(L)'
;MIRMGKKLKRLRENFNLTQQQVAEALGIDRSTYAYYELGRTTPDLDKIDKLQRLYQVQYQDLIEYDEEENRMQLRDSGSDSIPLKKNLYLKTNPKNSDFFYQLNNDEQRLILNFRLLSKSNQENAIQHLLTLRQQQNNDK
;
A
#
# COMPACT_ATOMS: atom_id res chain seq x y z
N MET A 1 -15.64 13.78 6.78
CA MET A 1 -14.27 14.13 6.31
C MET A 1 -13.48 12.85 6.12
N ILE A 2 -12.97 12.61 4.94
CA ILE A 2 -12.19 11.41 4.64
C ILE A 2 -10.81 11.56 5.28
N ARG A 3 -10.45 10.66 6.18
CA ARG A 3 -9.14 10.65 6.85
C ARG A 3 -8.34 9.46 6.38
N MET A 4 -7.18 9.69 5.80
CA MET A 4 -6.26 8.65 5.32
C MET A 4 -4.98 8.57 6.15
N GLY A 5 -4.57 9.65 6.79
CA GLY A 5 -3.22 9.79 7.33
C GLY A 5 -2.81 8.71 8.32
N LYS A 6 -3.64 8.42 9.31
CA LYS A 6 -3.37 7.37 10.30
C LYS A 6 -3.29 5.99 9.66
N LYS A 7 -4.12 5.75 8.65
CA LYS A 7 -4.15 4.48 7.93
C LYS A 7 -2.89 4.28 7.12
N LEU A 8 -2.46 5.33 6.40
CA LEU A 8 -1.20 5.32 5.64
C LEU A 8 0.00 5.06 6.54
N LYS A 9 0.05 5.73 7.71
CA LYS A 9 1.09 5.49 8.69
C LYS A 9 1.12 4.04 9.17
N ARG A 10 -0.02 3.47 9.55
CA ARG A 10 -0.13 2.06 9.97
C ARG A 10 0.30 1.09 8.88
N LEU A 11 -0.14 1.31 7.64
CA LEU A 11 0.26 0.47 6.51
C LEU A 11 1.77 0.53 6.30
N ARG A 12 2.35 1.72 6.31
CA ARG A 12 3.81 1.88 6.19
C ARG A 12 4.56 1.15 7.30
N GLU A 13 4.14 1.31 8.54
CA GLU A 13 4.75 0.65 9.69
C GLU A 13 4.58 -0.88 9.62
N ASN A 14 3.43 -1.37 9.19
CA ASN A 14 3.19 -2.80 9.00
C ASN A 14 4.09 -3.41 7.93
N PHE A 15 4.47 -2.64 6.92
CA PHE A 15 5.44 -3.05 5.90
C PHE A 15 6.89 -2.72 6.26
N ASN A 16 7.13 -2.21 7.46
CA ASN A 16 8.45 -1.82 7.95
C ASN A 16 9.19 -0.82 7.05
N LEU A 17 8.42 0.06 6.41
CA LEU A 17 8.94 1.05 5.47
C LEU A 17 9.19 2.39 6.17
N THR A 18 10.21 3.10 5.71
CA THR A 18 10.42 4.49 6.09
C THR A 18 9.55 5.42 5.24
N GLN A 19 9.28 6.62 5.73
CA GLN A 19 8.61 7.65 4.95
C GLN A 19 9.36 7.97 3.64
N GLN A 20 10.68 7.92 3.68
CA GLN A 20 11.53 8.14 2.51
C GLN A 20 11.30 7.07 1.43
N GLN A 21 11.26 5.80 1.81
CA GLN A 21 11.03 4.68 0.89
C GLN A 21 9.67 4.79 0.20
N VAL A 22 8.63 5.12 0.94
CA VAL A 22 7.28 5.29 0.35
C VAL A 22 7.23 6.54 -0.54
N ALA A 23 7.83 7.64 -0.13
CA ALA A 23 7.90 8.86 -0.93
C ALA A 23 8.62 8.62 -2.27
N GLU A 24 9.75 7.92 -2.25
CA GLU A 24 10.47 7.51 -3.47
C GLU A 24 9.60 6.65 -4.40
N ALA A 25 8.89 5.66 -3.84
CA ALA A 25 7.98 4.83 -4.60
C ALA A 25 6.84 5.62 -5.25
N LEU A 26 6.36 6.67 -4.59
CA LEU A 26 5.32 7.56 -5.10
C LEU A 26 5.87 8.65 -6.05
N GLY A 27 7.18 8.83 -6.12
CA GLY A 27 7.81 9.91 -6.88
C GLY A 27 7.57 11.31 -6.30
N ILE A 28 7.54 11.43 -4.97
CA ILE A 28 7.33 12.67 -4.23
C ILE A 28 8.40 12.86 -3.15
N ASP A 29 8.49 14.07 -2.61
CA ASP A 29 9.37 14.34 -1.49
C ASP A 29 8.86 13.68 -0.20
N ARG A 30 9.80 13.30 0.68
CA ARG A 30 9.50 12.75 1.99
C ARG A 30 8.56 13.66 2.80
N SER A 31 8.78 14.98 2.74
CA SER A 31 7.94 15.96 3.44
C SER A 31 6.48 15.93 2.97
N THR A 32 6.27 15.78 1.67
CA THR A 32 4.91 15.63 1.09
C THR A 32 4.22 14.37 1.61
N TYR A 33 4.92 13.25 1.65
CA TYR A 33 4.38 12.03 2.21
C TYR A 33 4.09 12.16 3.72
N ALA A 34 4.99 12.81 4.48
CA ALA A 34 4.75 13.09 5.90
C ALA A 34 3.48 13.93 6.11
N TYR A 35 3.17 14.88 5.23
CA TYR A 35 1.93 15.65 5.28
C TYR A 35 0.69 14.79 4.98
N TYR A 36 0.79 13.76 4.15
CA TYR A 36 -0.28 12.77 3.97
C TYR A 36 -0.56 12.02 5.27
N GLU A 37 0.47 11.56 5.97
CA GLU A 37 0.30 10.87 7.26
C GLU A 37 -0.24 11.77 8.37
N LEU A 38 0.11 13.05 8.36
CA LEU A 38 -0.42 14.05 9.29
C LEU A 38 -1.84 14.52 8.95
N GLY A 39 -2.38 14.15 7.78
CA GLY A 39 -3.68 14.59 7.32
C GLY A 39 -3.74 16.07 6.92
N ARG A 40 -2.59 16.70 6.68
CA ARG A 40 -2.51 18.10 6.23
C ARG A 40 -2.80 18.26 4.74
N THR A 41 -2.46 17.26 3.96
CA THR A 41 -2.76 17.16 2.54
C THR A 41 -3.30 15.78 2.21
N THR A 42 -4.10 15.71 1.16
CA THR A 42 -4.68 14.45 0.66
C THR A 42 -3.96 14.03 -0.62
N PRO A 43 -3.57 12.76 -0.76
CA PRO A 43 -3.03 12.26 -2.03
C PRO A 43 -4.03 12.45 -3.17
N ASP A 44 -3.53 12.77 -4.36
CA ASP A 44 -4.31 12.75 -5.58
C ASP A 44 -4.61 11.31 -6.05
N LEU A 45 -5.44 11.17 -7.08
CA LEU A 45 -5.86 9.86 -7.59
C LEU A 45 -4.68 9.01 -8.08
N ASP A 46 -3.67 9.61 -8.69
CA ASP A 46 -2.46 8.90 -9.13
C ASP A 46 -1.69 8.33 -7.93
N LYS A 47 -1.54 9.11 -6.87
CA LYS A 47 -0.88 8.66 -5.64
C LYS A 47 -1.69 7.60 -4.90
N ILE A 48 -3.02 7.74 -4.91
CA ILE A 48 -3.93 6.73 -4.34
C ILE A 48 -3.79 5.40 -5.09
N ASP A 49 -3.79 5.41 -6.42
CA ASP A 49 -3.58 4.20 -7.21
C ASP A 49 -2.22 3.53 -6.91
N LYS A 50 -1.16 4.33 -6.83
CA LYS A 50 0.16 3.84 -6.44
C LYS A 50 0.19 3.25 -5.03
N LEU A 51 -0.46 3.88 -4.06
CA LEU A 51 -0.57 3.38 -2.69
C LEU A 51 -1.35 2.05 -2.62
N GLN A 52 -2.43 1.92 -3.38
CA GLN A 52 -3.17 0.67 -3.48
C GLN A 52 -2.30 -0.48 -4.01
N ARG A 53 -1.52 -0.22 -5.05
CA ARG A 53 -0.59 -1.20 -5.63
C ARG A 53 0.56 -1.51 -4.67
N LEU A 54 1.13 -0.48 -4.03
CA LEU A 54 2.25 -0.61 -3.12
C LEU A 54 1.90 -1.51 -1.93
N TYR A 55 0.77 -1.26 -1.30
CA TYR A 55 0.30 -2.01 -0.13
C TYR A 55 -0.60 -3.19 -0.46
N GLN A 56 -0.96 -3.38 -1.73
CA GLN A 56 -1.91 -4.39 -2.21
C GLN A 56 -3.24 -4.34 -1.45
N VAL A 57 -3.75 -3.15 -1.25
CA VAL A 57 -5.01 -2.86 -0.57
C VAL A 57 -6.00 -2.18 -1.51
N GLN A 58 -7.28 -2.22 -1.15
CA GLN A 58 -8.30 -1.48 -1.87
C GLN A 58 -8.42 -0.04 -1.33
N TYR A 59 -9.06 0.83 -2.12
CA TYR A 59 -9.29 2.23 -1.72
C TYR A 59 -9.97 2.36 -0.34
N GLN A 60 -10.92 1.49 -0.06
CA GLN A 60 -11.64 1.45 1.21
C GLN A 60 -10.72 1.19 2.41
N ASP A 61 -9.62 0.47 2.20
CA ASP A 61 -8.65 0.15 3.25
C ASP A 61 -7.73 1.33 3.56
N LEU A 62 -7.65 2.30 2.66
CA LEU A 62 -6.88 3.54 2.84
C LEU A 62 -7.63 4.61 3.63
N ILE A 63 -8.94 4.47 3.77
CA ILE A 63 -9.82 5.47 4.37
C ILE A 63 -10.18 5.05 5.80
N GLU A 64 -10.11 6.00 6.73
CA GLU A 64 -10.75 5.88 8.04
C GLU A 64 -12.12 6.57 7.97
N TYR A 65 -13.16 5.82 8.28
CA TYR A 65 -14.48 6.36 8.55
C TYR A 65 -14.55 6.70 10.04
N ASP A 66 -14.97 7.91 10.38
CA ASP A 66 -15.32 8.24 11.76
C ASP A 66 -16.53 7.38 12.17
N GLU A 67 -16.30 6.41 13.07
CA GLU A 67 -17.36 5.53 13.56
C GLU A 67 -18.49 6.32 14.26
N GLU A 68 -18.22 7.54 14.71
CA GLU A 68 -19.21 8.41 15.34
C GLU A 68 -20.20 9.00 14.34
N GLU A 69 -19.78 9.41 13.15
CA GLU A 69 -20.67 9.87 12.09
C GLU A 69 -21.56 8.71 11.57
N ASN A 70 -21.02 7.51 11.53
CA ASN A 70 -21.75 6.33 11.08
C ASN A 70 -22.80 5.88 12.12
N ARG A 71 -22.59 6.13 13.41
CA ARG A 71 -23.58 5.85 14.45
C ARG A 71 -24.77 6.79 14.42
N MET A 72 -24.59 8.04 13.97
CA MET A 72 -25.70 9.00 13.85
C MET A 72 -26.58 8.71 12.64
N GLN A 73 -26.02 8.23 11.53
CA GLN A 73 -26.79 7.86 10.33
C GLN A 73 -27.57 6.55 10.49
N LEU A 74 -27.13 5.64 11.36
CA LEU A 74 -27.80 4.36 11.61
C LEU A 74 -28.98 4.45 12.60
N ARG A 75 -29.22 5.61 13.22
CA ARG A 75 -30.36 5.78 14.12
C ARG A 75 -31.67 6.13 13.41
N ASP A 76 -31.62 6.49 12.12
CA ASP A 76 -32.78 7.01 11.39
C ASP A 76 -33.35 6.10 10.30
N SER A 77 -32.78 4.93 10.09
CA SER A 77 -33.35 3.92 9.18
C SER A 77 -33.45 2.57 9.86
N GLY A 78 -34.64 2.36 10.48
CA GLY A 78 -35.06 1.04 10.90
C GLY A 78 -35.31 0.16 9.69
N SER A 79 -34.37 -0.66 9.30
CA SER A 79 -34.57 -1.96 8.67
C SER A 79 -33.22 -2.67 8.41
N ASP A 80 -33.19 -3.91 8.87
CA ASP A 80 -32.30 -5.00 8.52
C ASP A 80 -30.86 -4.61 8.20
N SER A 81 -30.08 -4.38 9.24
CA SER A 81 -28.65 -4.24 9.20
C SER A 81 -28.05 -5.56 8.73
N ILE A 82 -27.63 -5.61 7.48
CA ILE A 82 -26.56 -6.51 7.09
C ILE A 82 -25.37 -6.13 7.97
N PRO A 83 -24.89 -7.01 8.86
CA PRO A 83 -23.71 -6.70 9.62
C PRO A 83 -22.58 -6.51 8.59
N LEU A 84 -22.15 -5.27 8.41
CA LEU A 84 -20.89 -4.96 7.74
C LEU A 84 -19.85 -5.85 8.42
N LYS A 85 -19.44 -6.90 7.72
CA LYS A 85 -18.44 -7.84 8.20
C LYS A 85 -17.19 -7.04 8.53
N LYS A 86 -17.10 -6.68 9.80
CA LYS A 86 -15.95 -6.10 10.43
C LYS A 86 -14.74 -6.93 9.99
N ASN A 87 -13.83 -6.30 9.24
CA ASN A 87 -12.47 -6.78 9.05
C ASN A 87 -12.23 -8.12 8.34
N LEU A 88 -13.02 -8.47 7.34
CA LEU A 88 -12.68 -9.64 6.52
C LEU A 88 -11.45 -9.38 5.62
N TYR A 89 -11.11 -8.12 5.38
CA TYR A 89 -9.99 -7.72 4.50
C TYR A 89 -8.68 -7.47 5.23
N LEU A 90 -8.67 -7.37 6.55
CA LEU A 90 -7.42 -7.40 7.34
C LEU A 90 -6.86 -8.82 7.52
N LYS A 91 -7.59 -9.83 7.06
CA LYS A 91 -7.08 -11.19 6.85
C LYS A 91 -6.53 -11.40 5.43
N THR A 92 -6.02 -10.35 4.80
CA THR A 92 -5.17 -10.54 3.64
C THR A 92 -3.90 -11.20 4.12
N ASN A 93 -3.91 -12.53 4.03
CA ASN A 93 -2.78 -13.42 4.18
C ASN A 93 -1.66 -12.90 5.10
N PRO A 94 -1.70 -13.19 6.40
CA PRO A 94 -0.56 -12.92 7.27
C PRO A 94 0.73 -13.63 6.76
N LYS A 95 0.58 -14.60 5.86
CA LYS A 95 1.71 -15.33 5.26
C LYS A 95 2.55 -14.49 4.28
N ASN A 96 1.99 -13.46 3.65
CA ASN A 96 2.76 -12.64 2.69
C ASN A 96 3.48 -11.46 3.35
N SER A 97 3.00 -10.97 4.49
CA SER A 97 3.70 -9.90 5.20
C SER A 97 4.97 -10.38 5.88
N ASP A 98 4.98 -11.60 6.42
CA ASP A 98 6.11 -12.15 7.15
C ASP A 98 7.35 -12.33 6.25
N PHE A 99 7.15 -12.72 5.00
CA PHE A 99 8.25 -12.84 4.04
C PHE A 99 8.86 -11.50 3.66
N PHE A 100 8.07 -10.44 3.56
CA PHE A 100 8.58 -9.11 3.21
C PHE A 100 9.53 -8.56 4.27
N TYR A 101 9.30 -8.84 5.53
CA TYR A 101 10.17 -8.42 6.64
C TYR A 101 11.51 -9.15 6.70
N GLN A 102 11.59 -10.32 6.07
CA GLN A 102 12.83 -11.11 5.99
C GLN A 102 13.74 -10.66 4.83
N LEU A 103 13.22 -9.81 3.93
CA LEU A 103 13.97 -9.30 2.80
C LEU A 103 14.93 -8.19 3.22
N ASN A 104 16.08 -8.13 2.58
CA ASN A 104 16.99 -7.01 2.74
C ASN A 104 16.45 -5.74 2.04
N ASN A 105 17.09 -4.60 2.27
CA ASN A 105 16.63 -3.31 1.74
C ASN A 105 16.52 -3.27 0.22
N ASP A 106 17.46 -3.91 -0.48
CA ASP A 106 17.47 -3.92 -1.95
C ASP A 106 16.35 -4.79 -2.51
N GLU A 107 16.09 -5.93 -1.89
CA GLU A 107 14.98 -6.80 -2.24
C GLU A 107 13.62 -6.12 -1.98
N GLN A 108 13.48 -5.41 -0.86
CA GLN A 108 12.28 -4.63 -0.57
C GLN A 108 12.06 -3.54 -1.62
N ARG A 109 13.11 -2.79 -1.98
CA ARG A 109 13.05 -1.76 -3.03
C ARG A 109 12.68 -2.36 -4.39
N LEU A 110 13.23 -3.51 -4.72
CA LEU A 110 12.91 -4.22 -5.97
C LEU A 110 11.44 -4.60 -6.04
N ILE A 111 10.90 -5.19 -4.98
CA ILE A 111 9.49 -5.59 -4.92
C ILE A 111 8.57 -4.38 -5.00
N LEU A 112 8.86 -3.31 -4.26
CA LEU A 112 8.04 -2.10 -4.27
C LEU A 112 7.99 -1.47 -5.66
N ASN A 113 9.14 -1.31 -6.31
CA ASN A 113 9.20 -0.77 -7.66
C ASN A 113 8.50 -1.70 -8.67
N PHE A 114 8.67 -3.01 -8.54
CA PHE A 114 7.99 -3.99 -9.39
C PHE A 114 6.46 -3.90 -9.31
N ARG A 115 5.90 -3.74 -8.10
CA ARG A 115 4.45 -3.59 -7.89
C ARG A 115 3.86 -2.35 -8.56
N LEU A 116 4.67 -1.30 -8.70
CA LEU A 116 4.25 -0.03 -9.32
C LEU A 116 4.29 -0.05 -10.85
N LEU A 117 4.94 -1.04 -11.44
CA LEU A 117 5.00 -1.17 -12.90
C LEU A 117 3.66 -1.63 -13.48
N SER A 118 3.39 -1.21 -14.72
CA SER A 118 2.32 -1.83 -15.51
C SER A 118 2.60 -3.33 -15.75
N LYS A 119 1.57 -4.11 -16.01
CA LYS A 119 1.72 -5.55 -16.23
C LYS A 119 2.73 -5.89 -17.32
N SER A 120 2.72 -5.16 -18.42
CA SER A 120 3.69 -5.30 -19.51
C SER A 120 5.13 -5.03 -19.05
N ASN A 121 5.33 -3.97 -18.27
CA ASN A 121 6.65 -3.64 -17.73
C ASN A 121 7.11 -4.62 -16.64
N GLN A 122 6.19 -5.22 -15.90
CA GLN A 122 6.51 -6.30 -14.96
C GLN A 122 7.08 -7.52 -15.70
N GLU A 123 6.46 -7.91 -16.79
CA GLU A 123 6.94 -9.01 -17.65
C GLU A 123 8.33 -8.71 -18.22
N ASN A 124 8.53 -7.48 -18.73
CA ASN A 124 9.85 -7.04 -19.22
C ASN A 124 10.92 -7.05 -18.13
N ALA A 125 10.58 -6.61 -16.91
CA ALA A 125 11.50 -6.63 -15.78
C ALA A 125 11.90 -8.05 -15.39
N ILE A 126 10.98 -9.00 -15.39
CA ILE A 126 11.27 -10.42 -15.14
C ILE A 126 12.21 -10.97 -16.21
N GLN A 127 11.94 -10.71 -17.49
CA GLN A 127 12.80 -11.16 -18.59
C GLN A 127 14.21 -10.58 -18.48
N HIS A 128 14.33 -9.32 -18.12
CA HIS A 128 15.62 -8.66 -17.93
C HIS A 128 16.43 -9.31 -16.79
N LEU A 129 15.79 -9.58 -15.66
CA LEU A 129 16.41 -10.29 -14.53
C LEU A 129 16.87 -11.69 -14.90
N LEU A 130 16.07 -12.45 -15.68
CA LEU A 130 16.44 -13.77 -16.16
C LEU A 130 17.66 -13.71 -17.08
N THR A 131 17.72 -12.73 -17.97
CA THR A 131 18.86 -12.50 -18.86
C THR A 131 20.14 -12.22 -18.09
N LEU A 132 20.08 -11.30 -17.11
CA LEU A 132 21.23 -11.00 -16.25
C LEU A 132 21.72 -12.22 -15.48
N ARG A 133 20.81 -13.04 -14.97
CA ARG A 133 21.15 -14.29 -14.28
C ARG A 133 21.85 -15.30 -15.20
N GLN A 134 21.41 -15.43 -16.45
CA GLN A 134 22.05 -16.31 -17.43
C GLN A 134 23.46 -15.83 -17.78
N GLN A 135 23.66 -14.53 -17.95
CA GLN A 135 24.98 -13.95 -18.19
C GLN A 135 25.97 -14.26 -17.07
N GLN A 136 25.56 -14.12 -15.81
CA GLN A 136 26.40 -14.47 -14.66
C GLN A 136 26.85 -15.94 -14.66
N ASN A 137 25.99 -16.85 -15.12
CA ASN A 137 26.31 -18.27 -15.16
C ASN A 137 27.28 -18.62 -16.30
N ASN A 138 27.36 -17.82 -17.34
CA ASN A 138 28.26 -18.01 -18.48
C ASN A 138 29.66 -17.42 -18.24
N ASP A 139 29.80 -16.51 -17.28
CA ASP A 139 31.07 -15.86 -16.88
C ASP A 139 31.87 -16.70 -15.84
N LYS A 140 31.37 -17.87 -15.46
CA LYS A 140 32.05 -18.84 -14.59
C LYS A 140 32.60 -20.00 -15.41
#